data_e76e34823651311a4aa6cd01f9ad9c16
#
_entry.id   e76e34823651311a4aa6cd01f9ad9c16
#
_cell.length_a   1.000
_cell.length_b   1.000
_cell.length_c   1.000
_cell.angle_alpha   90.00
_cell.angle_beta   90.00
_cell.angle_gamma   90.00
#
_symmetry.space_group_name_H-M   'P 1'
#
loop_
_entity.id
_entity.type
_entity.pdbx_description
1 polymer ?
#
loop_
_entity_poly.entity_id
_entity_poly.type
_entity_poly.pdbx_seq_one_letter_code
_entity_poly.pdbx_strand_id
1 'polypeptide(L)' 'VQRLADRLKDNPDDLAGWQRLAKAYQVMGDMAKVAEAEAQIKRLQGQ' A
#
# COMPACT_ATOMS: atom_id res chain seq x y z
N VAL A 1 3.28 7.62 -7.59
CA VAL A 1 2.72 7.09 -6.35
C VAL A 1 1.22 7.31 -6.29
N GLN A 2 0.77 8.48 -6.69
CA GLN A 2 -0.64 8.80 -6.63
C GLN A 2 -1.48 7.91 -7.56
N ARG A 3 -0.95 7.58 -8.74
CA ARG A 3 -1.64 6.66 -9.65
C ARG A 3 -1.76 5.27 -9.08
N LEU A 4 -0.71 4.82 -8.39
CA LEU A 4 -0.73 3.50 -7.76
C LEU A 4 -1.78 3.48 -6.66
N ALA A 5 -1.85 4.53 -5.85
CA ALA A 5 -2.85 4.62 -4.80
C ALA A 5 -4.26 4.61 -5.38
N ASP A 6 -4.47 5.31 -6.51
CA ASP A 6 -5.77 5.32 -7.17
C ASP A 6 -6.14 3.94 -7.69
N ARG A 7 -5.18 3.21 -8.26
CA ARG A 7 -5.43 1.85 -8.74
C ARG A 7 -5.80 0.93 -7.58
N LEU A 8 -5.18 1.11 -6.44
CA LEU A 8 -5.45 0.27 -5.28
C LEU A 8 -6.83 0.53 -4.70
N LYS A 9 -7.37 1.73 -4.88
CA LYS A 9 -8.75 2.00 -4.50
C LYS A 9 -9.73 1.18 -5.32
N ASP A 10 -9.42 0.97 -6.60
CA ASP A 10 -10.24 0.13 -7.48
C ASP A 10 -10.00 -1.36 -7.23
N ASN A 11 -8.78 -1.72 -6.87
CA ASN A 11 -8.38 -3.11 -6.63
C ASN A 11 -7.71 -3.24 -5.27
N PRO A 12 -8.47 -3.16 -4.18
CA PRO A 12 -7.88 -3.25 -2.84
C PRO A 12 -7.30 -4.63 -2.53
N ASP A 13 -7.60 -5.64 -3.35
CA ASP A 13 -7.06 -6.99 -3.16
C ASP A 13 -5.68 -7.18 -3.77
N ASP A 14 -5.09 -6.14 -4.35
CA ASP A 14 -3.80 -6.22 -5.01
C ASP A 14 -2.68 -6.12 -3.97
N LEU A 15 -2.31 -7.27 -3.39
CA LEU A 15 -1.27 -7.33 -2.37
C LEU A 15 0.06 -6.78 -2.90
N ALA A 16 0.43 -7.16 -4.12
CA ALA A 16 1.68 -6.68 -4.71
C ALA A 16 1.67 -5.16 -4.87
N GLY A 17 0.53 -4.61 -5.25
CA GLY A 17 0.38 -3.16 -5.38
C GLY A 17 0.55 -2.45 -4.05
N TRP A 18 -0.04 -2.99 -2.98
CA TRP A 18 0.11 -2.41 -1.65
C TRP A 18 1.56 -2.48 -1.17
N GLN A 19 2.27 -3.57 -1.48
CA GLN A 19 3.67 -3.69 -1.12
C GLN A 19 4.52 -2.66 -1.84
N ARG A 20 4.26 -2.43 -3.11
CA ARG A 20 4.97 -1.40 -3.87
C ARG A 20 4.68 -0.02 -3.31
N LEU A 21 3.43 0.24 -2.98
CA LEU A 21 3.03 1.54 -2.45
C LEU A 21 3.71 1.79 -1.11
N ALA A 22 3.74 0.78 -0.24
CA ALA A 22 4.41 0.90 1.05
C ALA A 22 5.87 1.25 0.87
N LYS A 23 6.54 0.59 -0.06
CA LYS A 23 7.95 0.86 -0.32
C LYS A 23 8.16 2.26 -0.88
N ALA A 24 7.28 2.70 -1.78
CA ALA A 24 7.37 4.04 -2.35
C ALA A 24 7.25 5.10 -1.25
N TYR A 25 6.29 4.93 -0.35
CA TYR A 25 6.13 5.86 0.75
C TYR A 25 7.32 5.83 1.70
N GLN A 26 7.92 4.65 1.91
CA GLN A 26 9.09 4.51 2.75
C GLN A 26 10.26 5.30 2.18
N VAL A 27 10.47 5.22 0.88
CA VAL A 27 11.52 5.98 0.21
C VAL A 27 11.27 7.48 0.33
N MET A 28 10.01 7.90 0.26
CA MET A 28 9.65 9.30 0.41
C MET A 28 9.73 9.79 1.86
N GLY A 29 9.81 8.86 2.80
CA GLY A 29 9.83 9.21 4.21
C GLY A 29 8.46 9.45 4.83
N ASP A 30 7.40 9.07 4.12
CA ASP A 30 6.03 9.24 4.62
C ASP A 30 5.62 8.03 5.43
N MET A 31 6.08 7.99 6.68
CA MET A 31 5.88 6.82 7.54
C MET A 31 4.42 6.58 7.87
N ALA A 32 3.61 7.63 7.93
CA ALA A 32 2.18 7.48 8.20
C ALA A 32 1.51 6.68 7.07
N LYS A 33 1.88 6.98 5.83
CA LYS A 33 1.33 6.26 4.69
C LYS A 33 1.87 4.85 4.60
N VAL A 34 3.14 4.65 5.00
CA VAL A 34 3.71 3.31 5.07
C VAL A 34 2.88 2.45 6.02
N ALA A 35 2.54 2.99 7.18
CA ALA A 35 1.75 2.24 8.17
C ALA A 35 0.39 1.87 7.61
N GLU A 36 -0.26 2.77 6.88
CA GLU A 36 -1.55 2.48 6.26
C GLU A 36 -1.43 1.35 5.25
N ALA A 37 -0.42 1.44 4.38
CA ALA A 37 -0.22 0.41 3.35
C ALA A 37 0.08 -0.94 3.99
N GLU A 38 0.91 -0.95 5.03
CA GLU A 38 1.23 -2.19 5.72
C GLU A 38 0.00 -2.80 6.42
N ALA A 39 -0.87 -1.95 6.94
CA ALA A 39 -2.11 -2.44 7.54
C ALA A 39 -2.97 -3.16 6.50
N GLN A 40 -3.06 -2.63 5.29
CA GLN A 40 -3.78 -3.29 4.22
C GLN A 40 -3.12 -4.60 3.81
N ILE A 41 -1.79 -4.61 3.73
CA ILE A 41 -1.05 -5.82 3.41
C ILE A 41 -1.35 -6.91 4.44
N LYS A 42 -1.33 -6.54 5.71
CA LYS A 42 -1.57 -7.49 6.78
C LYS A 42 -2.99 -8.06 6.71
N ARG A 43 -3.97 -7.22 6.40
CA ARG A 43 -5.35 -7.69 6.26
C ARG A 43 -5.48 -8.69 5.12
N LEU A 44 -4.85 -8.40 3.99
CA LEU A 44 -4.91 -9.28 2.82
C LEU A 44 -4.21 -10.60 3.09
N GLN A 45 -3.09 -10.56 3.81
CA GLN A 45 -2.36 -11.78 4.15
C GLN A 45 -3.07 -12.59 5.23
N GLY A 46 -3.82 -11.92 6.08
CA GLY A 46 -4.54 -12.59 7.16
C GLY A 46 -5.77 -13.36 6.71
N GLN A 47 -6.17 -13.18 5.46
CA GLN A 47 -7.28 -13.92 4.90
C GLN A 47 -6.78 -15.11 4.13
#